data_6d1b283e9d6c96e539ea77536c0e7c92
#
_entry.id   6d1b283e9d6c96e539ea77536c0e7c92
#
_cell.length_a   1.000
_cell.length_b   1.000
_cell.length_c   1.000
_cell.angle_alpha   90.00
_cell.angle_beta   90.00
_cell.angle_gamma   90.00
#
_symmetry.space_group_name_H-M   'P 1'
#
loop_
_entity.id
_entity.type
_entity.pdbx_description
1 polymer ?
#
loop_
_entity_poly.entity_id
_entity_poly.type
_entity_poly.pdbx_seq_one_letter_code
_entity_poly.pdbx_strand_id
1 'polypeptide(L)'
;MKKKELLEKRGGLIHDMKEIQVKAETEKREMTKEDLERWNKLDDEQEGLRKQLEVIEKHEALDKENETRINLNPEATETAEKKREKENRALRDYLLNGENMSADSRKIFAQRSDQTTTTSAGGYLVPVGFQAELEKAMLDYVPMWNFARVIRTTSGNDLDWPMVNDTGNIGEILGEAGANTYAAQAITLGQKVLKAYKFTSKVVTVSQELLQDSYLPIDTLVAELLAERLGRVLAYYFTVGSGSSQPEGCANSSIVYDSGYNALIAGITYDDIIRLIHSVDASYRKNGTFMFKDSVLKSLRLLKGTDTDLPLWQPSLQLGIPDNILGYKYIINSDMPTYGAGNIIMVFGDFSKFIIRIARYITLLRLNELYAANLTVGFISFMRASSHLLNAGTNPIKYLHCGTT
;
A
#
# COMPACT_ATOMS: atom_id res chain seq x y z
N MET A 1 -1.36 -36.21 3.91
CA MET A 1 -2.09 -37.40 4.40
C MET A 1 -3.57 -37.11 4.35
N LYS A 2 -4.39 -38.04 3.85
CA LYS A 2 -5.85 -37.84 3.83
C LYS A 2 -6.40 -38.06 5.25
N LYS A 3 -7.40 -37.29 5.66
CA LYS A 3 -8.09 -37.38 6.97
C LYS A 3 -8.38 -38.82 7.39
N LYS A 4 -8.80 -39.64 6.44
CA LYS A 4 -9.10 -41.08 6.66
C LYS A 4 -7.89 -41.86 7.18
N GLU A 5 -6.69 -41.62 6.66
CA GLU A 5 -5.45 -42.28 7.09
C GLU A 5 -5.06 -41.90 8.52
N LEU A 6 -5.30 -40.62 8.89
CA LEU A 6 -5.04 -40.17 10.27
C LEU A 6 -6.02 -40.77 11.26
N LEU A 7 -7.30 -40.93 10.88
CA LEU A 7 -8.31 -41.59 11.70
C LEU A 7 -8.01 -43.07 11.89
N GLU A 8 -7.59 -43.77 10.84
CA GLU A 8 -7.21 -45.18 10.90
C GLU A 8 -5.98 -45.38 11.79
N LYS A 9 -4.94 -44.55 11.66
CA LYS A 9 -3.76 -44.60 12.54
C LYS A 9 -4.11 -44.34 14.01
N ARG A 10 -4.93 -43.31 14.25
CA ARG A 10 -5.39 -43.01 15.63
C ARG A 10 -6.20 -44.16 16.22
N GLY A 11 -7.07 -44.80 15.41
CA GLY A 11 -7.82 -45.96 15.80
C GLY A 11 -6.93 -47.17 16.20
N GLY A 12 -5.85 -47.42 15.45
CA GLY A 12 -4.83 -48.42 15.76
C GLY A 12 -4.14 -48.16 17.11
N LEU A 13 -3.67 -46.94 17.35
CA LEU A 13 -3.01 -46.54 18.60
C LEU A 13 -3.93 -46.71 19.81
N ILE A 14 -5.21 -46.32 19.69
CA ILE A 14 -6.20 -46.52 20.78
C ILE A 14 -6.46 -48.01 21.02
N HIS A 15 -6.45 -48.84 19.97
CA HIS A 15 -6.59 -50.28 20.15
C HIS A 15 -5.39 -50.87 20.90
N ASP A 16 -4.16 -50.51 20.54
CA ASP A 16 -2.94 -50.96 21.19
C ASP A 16 -2.86 -50.52 22.65
N MET A 17 -3.31 -49.31 22.99
CA MET A 17 -3.43 -48.83 24.35
C MET A 17 -4.43 -49.66 25.18
N LYS A 18 -5.58 -50.00 24.57
CA LYS A 18 -6.57 -50.87 25.23
C LYS A 18 -6.05 -52.29 25.45
N GLU A 19 -5.27 -52.84 24.50
CA GLU A 19 -4.65 -54.16 24.70
C GLU A 19 -3.73 -54.20 25.91
N ILE A 20 -2.94 -53.15 26.13
CA ILE A 20 -2.07 -53.05 27.33
C ILE A 20 -2.90 -53.05 28.63
N GLN A 21 -4.01 -52.29 28.63
CA GLN A 21 -4.93 -52.28 29.80
C GLN A 21 -5.59 -53.63 30.06
N VAL A 22 -6.15 -54.25 29.00
CA VAL A 22 -6.82 -55.54 29.11
C VAL A 22 -5.86 -56.65 29.55
N LYS A 23 -4.60 -56.62 29.15
CA LYS A 23 -3.58 -57.58 29.64
C LYS A 23 -3.31 -57.41 31.11
N ALA A 24 -3.16 -56.18 31.62
CA ALA A 24 -2.95 -55.91 33.03
C ALA A 24 -4.17 -56.33 33.87
N GLU A 25 -5.39 -56.07 33.39
CA GLU A 25 -6.64 -56.53 34.04
C GLU A 25 -6.81 -58.02 34.06
N THR A 26 -6.49 -58.70 32.94
CA THR A 26 -6.62 -60.19 32.82
C THR A 26 -5.63 -60.89 33.75
N GLU A 27 -4.43 -60.38 33.90
CA GLU A 27 -3.39 -60.87 34.78
C GLU A 27 -3.57 -60.45 36.25
N LYS A 28 -4.60 -59.62 36.56
CA LYS A 28 -4.88 -59.09 37.86
C LYS A 28 -3.68 -58.45 38.56
N ARG A 29 -2.84 -57.74 37.75
CA ARG A 29 -1.64 -57.05 38.21
C ARG A 29 -1.72 -55.58 37.90
N GLU A 30 -0.99 -54.79 38.66
CA GLU A 30 -0.78 -53.40 38.30
C GLU A 30 0.13 -53.30 37.06
N MET A 31 -0.02 -52.23 36.26
CA MET A 31 0.82 -51.96 35.09
C MET A 31 2.29 -51.87 35.51
N THR A 32 3.15 -52.62 34.81
CA THR A 32 4.60 -52.52 35.04
C THR A 32 5.14 -51.18 34.54
N LYS A 33 6.32 -50.80 34.97
CA LYS A 33 6.98 -49.56 34.48
C LYS A 33 7.12 -49.55 32.95
N GLU A 34 7.42 -50.69 32.34
CA GLU A 34 7.53 -50.85 30.89
C GLU A 34 6.19 -50.68 30.18
N ASP A 35 5.11 -51.23 30.75
CA ASP A 35 3.75 -51.06 30.21
C ASP A 35 3.31 -49.60 30.27
N LEU A 36 3.68 -48.90 31.34
CA LEU A 36 3.34 -47.48 31.56
C LEU A 36 4.11 -46.56 30.64
N GLU A 37 5.41 -46.84 30.40
CA GLU A 37 6.24 -46.08 29.43
C GLU A 37 5.72 -46.30 27.99
N ARG A 38 5.32 -47.52 27.66
CA ARG A 38 4.78 -47.83 26.34
C ARG A 38 3.39 -47.18 26.15
N TRP A 39 2.56 -47.19 27.17
CA TRP A 39 1.26 -46.57 27.16
C TRP A 39 1.39 -45.02 26.97
N ASN A 40 2.26 -44.36 27.74
CA ASN A 40 2.50 -42.94 27.64
C ASN A 40 2.99 -42.54 26.23
N LYS A 41 3.85 -43.35 25.60
CA LYS A 41 4.36 -43.10 24.27
C LYS A 41 3.26 -43.18 23.23
N LEU A 42 2.36 -44.14 23.32
CA LEU A 42 1.20 -44.28 22.45
C LEU A 42 0.18 -43.14 22.67
N ASP A 43 0.05 -42.66 23.90
CA ASP A 43 -0.84 -41.53 24.24
C ASP A 43 -0.31 -40.21 23.65
N ASP A 44 0.99 -39.92 23.75
CA ASP A 44 1.60 -38.75 23.15
C ASP A 44 1.43 -38.75 21.60
N GLU A 45 1.62 -39.91 20.96
CA GLU A 45 1.41 -40.05 19.52
C GLU A 45 -0.07 -39.85 19.14
N GLN A 46 -1.01 -40.39 19.93
CA GLN A 46 -2.44 -40.26 19.72
C GLN A 46 -2.88 -38.78 19.89
N GLU A 47 -2.32 -38.08 20.89
CA GLU A 47 -2.64 -36.70 21.13
C GLU A 47 -2.10 -35.80 19.99
N GLY A 48 -0.93 -36.10 19.44
CA GLY A 48 -0.40 -35.44 18.25
C GLY A 48 -1.31 -35.58 17.03
N LEU A 49 -1.83 -36.79 16.78
CA LEU A 49 -2.78 -37.05 15.68
C LEU A 49 -4.13 -36.38 15.93
N ARG A 50 -4.60 -36.29 17.19
CA ARG A 50 -5.81 -35.56 17.56
C ARG A 50 -5.72 -34.09 17.22
N LYS A 51 -4.62 -33.42 17.56
CA LYS A 51 -4.38 -32.02 17.22
C LYS A 51 -4.37 -31.76 15.72
N GLN A 52 -3.76 -32.67 14.94
CA GLN A 52 -3.78 -32.57 13.48
C GLN A 52 -5.19 -32.74 12.90
N LEU A 53 -5.98 -33.65 13.41
CA LEU A 53 -7.37 -33.86 12.99
C LEU A 53 -8.24 -32.64 13.33
N GLU A 54 -8.06 -32.05 14.50
CA GLU A 54 -8.79 -30.85 14.92
C GLU A 54 -8.51 -29.64 13.98
N VAL A 55 -7.27 -29.47 13.54
CA VAL A 55 -6.91 -28.43 12.58
C VAL A 55 -7.59 -28.69 11.22
N ILE A 56 -7.59 -29.94 10.75
CA ILE A 56 -8.25 -30.31 9.49
C ILE A 56 -9.76 -30.07 9.58
N GLU A 57 -10.39 -30.44 10.69
CA GLU A 57 -11.83 -30.23 10.91
C GLU A 57 -12.21 -28.73 10.97
N LYS A 58 -11.36 -27.91 11.60
CA LYS A 58 -11.55 -26.46 11.57
C LYS A 58 -11.44 -25.89 10.16
N HIS A 59 -10.49 -26.34 9.37
CA HIS A 59 -10.37 -25.93 7.97
C HIS A 59 -11.58 -26.38 7.14
N GLU A 60 -12.01 -27.62 7.25
CA GLU A 60 -13.21 -28.12 6.56
C GLU A 60 -14.49 -27.38 6.98
N ALA A 61 -14.58 -26.95 8.23
CA ALA A 61 -15.71 -26.15 8.72
C ALA A 61 -15.67 -24.72 8.15
N LEU A 62 -14.49 -24.11 8.08
CA LEU A 62 -14.30 -22.78 7.46
C LEU A 62 -14.56 -22.82 5.95
N ASP A 63 -14.12 -23.87 5.28
CA ASP A 63 -14.37 -24.05 3.83
C ASP A 63 -15.86 -24.21 3.56
N LYS A 64 -16.59 -25.00 4.36
CA LYS A 64 -18.04 -25.13 4.27
C LYS A 64 -18.77 -23.83 4.57
N GLU A 65 -18.30 -23.07 5.55
CA GLU A 65 -18.86 -21.74 5.86
C GLU A 65 -18.64 -20.77 4.69
N ASN A 66 -17.46 -20.80 4.07
CA ASN A 66 -17.16 -20.00 2.88
C ASN A 66 -17.99 -20.45 1.66
N GLU A 67 -18.12 -21.76 1.41
CA GLU A 67 -19.00 -22.29 0.36
C GLU A 67 -20.46 -21.90 0.62
N THR A 68 -20.90 -21.93 1.86
CA THR A 68 -22.28 -21.51 2.21
C THR A 68 -22.47 -20.01 1.98
N ARG A 69 -21.46 -19.18 2.31
CA ARG A 69 -21.48 -17.72 2.02
C ARG A 69 -21.46 -17.43 0.52
N ILE A 70 -20.69 -18.18 -0.27
CA ILE A 70 -20.65 -18.08 -1.74
C ILE A 70 -22.01 -18.51 -2.34
N ASN A 71 -22.57 -19.59 -1.83
CA ASN A 71 -23.87 -20.12 -2.30
C ASN A 71 -25.08 -19.28 -1.85
N LEU A 72 -24.95 -18.50 -0.77
CA LEU A 72 -26.02 -17.58 -0.33
C LEU A 72 -26.19 -16.36 -1.23
N ASN A 73 -25.21 -16.05 -2.13
CA ASN A 73 -25.30 -14.91 -3.03
C ASN A 73 -24.72 -15.14 -4.45
N PRO A 74 -25.03 -16.26 -5.15
CA PRO A 74 -24.54 -16.47 -6.52
C PRO A 74 -25.10 -15.44 -7.49
N GLU A 75 -26.33 -14.99 -7.32
CA GLU A 75 -26.95 -13.96 -8.13
C GLU A 75 -26.31 -12.59 -7.96
N ALA A 76 -25.83 -12.24 -6.76
CA ALA A 76 -25.17 -10.95 -6.51
C ALA A 76 -23.79 -10.87 -7.20
N THR A 77 -23.04 -11.95 -7.23
CA THR A 77 -21.73 -12.02 -7.90
C THR A 77 -21.89 -12.00 -9.42
N GLU A 78 -22.80 -12.81 -9.95
CA GLU A 78 -23.13 -12.85 -11.37
C GLU A 78 -23.73 -11.53 -11.87
N THR A 79 -24.55 -10.87 -11.03
CA THR A 79 -25.10 -9.55 -11.32
C THR A 79 -24.02 -8.47 -11.31
N ALA A 80 -23.01 -8.55 -10.42
CA ALA A 80 -21.91 -7.60 -10.35
C ALA A 80 -20.98 -7.74 -11.56
N GLU A 81 -20.67 -8.95 -12.00
CA GLU A 81 -19.85 -9.19 -13.20
C GLU A 81 -20.58 -8.72 -14.46
N LYS A 82 -21.84 -9.10 -14.65
CA LYS A 82 -22.66 -8.62 -15.76
C LYS A 82 -22.81 -7.10 -15.79
N LYS A 83 -22.86 -6.47 -14.62
CA LYS A 83 -22.87 -5.01 -14.49
C LYS A 83 -21.54 -4.38 -14.93
N ARG A 84 -20.41 -4.96 -14.52
CA ARG A 84 -19.08 -4.51 -14.95
C ARG A 84 -18.88 -4.67 -16.46
N GLU A 85 -19.30 -5.79 -17.04
CA GLU A 85 -19.24 -5.99 -18.49
C GLU A 85 -20.08 -4.97 -19.26
N LYS A 86 -21.29 -4.66 -18.79
CA LYS A 86 -22.10 -3.61 -19.39
C LYS A 86 -21.46 -2.24 -19.30
N GLU A 87 -20.85 -1.91 -18.15
CA GLU A 87 -20.14 -0.66 -17.94
C GLU A 87 -18.91 -0.54 -18.83
N ASN A 88 -18.12 -1.61 -18.97
CA ASN A 88 -16.94 -1.65 -19.86
C ASN A 88 -17.37 -1.54 -21.34
N ARG A 89 -18.45 -2.21 -21.72
CA ARG A 89 -19.01 -2.09 -23.07
C ARG A 89 -19.48 -0.66 -23.36
N ALA A 90 -20.14 -0.02 -22.41
CA ALA A 90 -20.58 1.36 -22.54
C ALA A 90 -19.39 2.33 -22.66
N LEU A 91 -18.30 2.09 -21.88
CA LEU A 91 -17.08 2.87 -21.98
C LEU A 91 -16.42 2.72 -23.36
N ARG A 92 -16.33 1.48 -23.86
CA ARG A 92 -15.81 1.22 -25.20
C ARG A 92 -16.61 1.92 -26.28
N ASP A 93 -17.95 1.87 -26.20
CA ASP A 93 -18.84 2.59 -27.09
C ASP A 93 -18.61 4.11 -27.06
N TYR A 94 -18.39 4.67 -25.84
CA TYR A 94 -18.04 6.09 -25.70
C TYR A 94 -16.66 6.42 -26.30
N LEU A 95 -15.65 5.58 -26.10
CA LEU A 95 -14.30 5.79 -26.64
C LEU A 95 -14.31 5.74 -28.18
N LEU A 96 -15.14 4.85 -28.78
CA LEU A 96 -15.24 4.70 -30.24
C LEU A 96 -16.15 5.76 -30.88
N ASN A 97 -17.34 5.99 -30.32
CA ASN A 97 -18.39 6.79 -30.94
C ASN A 97 -18.62 8.15 -30.30
N GLY A 98 -18.05 8.42 -29.12
CA GLY A 98 -18.22 9.69 -28.41
C GLY A 98 -19.68 9.96 -28.05
N GLU A 99 -20.18 11.15 -28.42
CA GLU A 99 -21.57 11.53 -28.18
C GLU A 99 -22.58 10.73 -29.01
N ASN A 100 -22.15 10.08 -30.08
CA ASN A 100 -22.97 9.20 -30.92
C ASN A 100 -23.07 7.76 -30.39
N MET A 101 -22.64 7.53 -29.15
CA MET A 101 -22.81 6.24 -28.48
C MET A 101 -24.27 5.77 -28.44
N SER A 102 -24.48 4.47 -28.27
CA SER A 102 -25.80 3.87 -28.21
C SER A 102 -26.65 4.44 -27.06
N ALA A 103 -27.95 4.41 -27.21
CA ALA A 103 -28.89 4.91 -26.21
C ALA A 103 -28.76 4.20 -24.86
N ASP A 104 -28.40 2.90 -24.87
CA ASP A 104 -28.19 2.11 -23.65
C ASP A 104 -26.88 2.49 -22.95
N SER A 105 -25.81 2.70 -23.69
CA SER A 105 -24.55 3.22 -23.16
C SER A 105 -24.74 4.60 -22.54
N ARG A 106 -25.49 5.46 -23.19
CA ARG A 106 -25.83 6.81 -22.69
C ARG A 106 -26.62 6.75 -21.37
N LYS A 107 -27.57 5.82 -21.22
CA LYS A 107 -28.33 5.62 -19.97
C LYS A 107 -27.42 5.16 -18.83
N ILE A 108 -26.48 4.26 -19.09
CA ILE A 108 -25.52 3.77 -18.08
C ILE A 108 -24.67 4.92 -17.54
N PHE A 109 -24.21 5.81 -18.41
CA PHE A 109 -23.47 7.01 -17.98
C PHE A 109 -24.34 8.05 -17.28
N ALA A 110 -25.60 8.27 -17.73
CA ALA A 110 -26.52 9.22 -17.13
C ALA A 110 -26.92 8.83 -15.71
N GLN A 111 -27.15 7.56 -15.41
CA GLN A 111 -27.46 7.06 -14.05
C GLN A 111 -26.35 7.38 -13.03
N ARG A 112 -25.11 7.64 -13.46
CA ARG A 112 -23.99 8.04 -12.60
C ARG A 112 -23.79 9.55 -12.52
N SER A 113 -24.30 10.31 -13.48
CA SER A 113 -24.14 11.75 -13.52
C SER A 113 -25.08 12.52 -12.56
N ASP A 114 -26.07 11.87 -11.98
CA ASP A 114 -27.01 12.48 -11.01
C ASP A 114 -26.34 13.06 -9.76
N GLN A 115 -25.03 12.79 -9.56
CA GLN A 115 -24.26 13.38 -8.46
C GLN A 115 -23.35 14.54 -8.87
N THR A 116 -23.36 15.00 -10.13
CA THR A 116 -22.51 16.10 -10.59
C THR A 116 -23.20 17.03 -11.58
N THR A 117 -23.31 18.27 -11.19
CA THR A 117 -24.07 19.38 -11.77
C THR A 117 -23.61 19.90 -13.15
N THR A 118 -22.87 19.16 -13.99
CA THR A 118 -22.44 19.66 -15.31
C THR A 118 -22.27 18.55 -16.34
N THR A 119 -23.38 18.08 -16.88
CA THR A 119 -23.43 17.26 -18.11
C THR A 119 -23.11 18.05 -19.39
N SER A 120 -23.18 19.38 -19.33
CA SER A 120 -23.00 20.25 -20.52
C SER A 120 -21.55 20.45 -20.97
N ALA A 121 -20.57 19.89 -20.28
CA ALA A 121 -19.15 20.03 -20.62
C ALA A 121 -18.49 18.75 -21.19
N GLY A 122 -19.27 17.74 -21.61
CA GLY A 122 -18.75 16.55 -22.31
C GLY A 122 -17.86 15.61 -21.50
N GLY A 123 -17.74 15.82 -20.16
CA GLY A 123 -16.93 14.98 -19.29
C GLY A 123 -17.77 13.85 -18.65
N TYR A 124 -17.43 12.60 -18.94
CA TYR A 124 -18.08 11.45 -18.33
C TYR A 124 -17.24 10.87 -17.20
N LEU A 125 -17.90 10.46 -16.12
CA LEU A 125 -17.27 9.72 -15.03
C LEU A 125 -16.87 8.33 -15.50
N VAL A 126 -15.65 7.96 -15.22
CA VAL A 126 -15.09 6.66 -15.59
C VAL A 126 -15.79 5.53 -14.82
N PRO A 127 -16.17 4.41 -15.47
CA PRO A 127 -16.72 3.24 -14.80
C PRO A 127 -15.78 2.72 -13.69
N VAL A 128 -16.35 2.15 -12.61
CA VAL A 128 -15.57 1.67 -11.45
C VAL A 128 -14.57 0.59 -11.84
N GLY A 129 -14.94 -0.29 -12.81
CA GLY A 129 -14.04 -1.33 -13.32
C GLY A 129 -12.79 -0.74 -13.97
N PHE A 130 -12.99 0.20 -14.90
CA PHE A 130 -11.89 0.88 -15.58
C PHE A 130 -11.06 1.77 -14.63
N GLN A 131 -11.70 2.41 -13.66
CA GLN A 131 -10.98 3.16 -12.62
C GLN A 131 -10.06 2.26 -11.81
N ALA A 132 -10.51 1.04 -11.47
CA ALA A 132 -9.69 0.08 -10.73
C ALA A 132 -8.48 -0.39 -11.56
N GLU A 133 -8.64 -0.61 -12.86
CA GLU A 133 -7.54 -0.95 -13.77
C GLU A 133 -6.54 0.21 -13.89
N LEU A 134 -7.04 1.43 -14.03
CA LEU A 134 -6.22 2.63 -14.10
C LEU A 134 -5.48 2.90 -12.79
N GLU A 135 -6.14 2.76 -11.64
CA GLU A 135 -5.48 2.87 -10.33
C GLU A 135 -4.42 1.77 -10.15
N LYS A 136 -4.68 0.54 -10.60
CA LYS A 136 -3.70 -0.55 -10.55
C LYS A 136 -2.47 -0.27 -11.42
N ALA A 137 -2.68 0.21 -12.65
CA ALA A 137 -1.57 0.61 -13.51
C ALA A 137 -0.77 1.79 -12.94
N MET A 138 -1.42 2.72 -12.25
CA MET A 138 -0.75 3.84 -11.57
C MET A 138 0.13 3.40 -10.40
N LEU A 139 -0.17 2.28 -9.72
CA LEU A 139 0.64 1.78 -8.60
C LEU A 139 2.09 1.49 -9.00
N ASP A 140 2.32 1.07 -10.23
CA ASP A 140 3.66 0.78 -10.75
C ASP A 140 4.50 2.06 -10.92
N TYR A 141 3.85 3.20 -11.10
CA TYR A 141 4.51 4.50 -11.30
C TYR A 141 4.60 5.37 -10.03
N VAL A 142 3.83 5.05 -8.99
CA VAL A 142 3.81 5.81 -7.72
C VAL A 142 4.27 4.93 -6.56
N PRO A 143 5.59 4.77 -6.35
CA PRO A 143 6.12 3.87 -5.31
C PRO A 143 5.58 4.17 -3.90
N MET A 144 5.31 5.44 -3.61
CA MET A 144 4.81 5.87 -2.31
C MET A 144 3.40 5.38 -1.97
N TRP A 145 2.59 5.01 -2.96
CA TRP A 145 1.21 4.58 -2.74
C TRP A 145 1.08 3.33 -1.89
N ASN A 146 2.09 2.45 -1.96
CA ASN A 146 2.12 1.21 -1.18
C ASN A 146 2.53 1.41 0.30
N PHE A 147 3.16 2.54 0.62
CA PHE A 147 3.71 2.82 1.96
C PHE A 147 2.96 3.93 2.68
N ALA A 148 2.39 4.87 1.93
CA ALA A 148 1.62 5.98 2.46
C ALA A 148 0.18 5.56 2.80
N ARG A 149 -0.46 6.31 3.68
CA ARG A 149 -1.88 6.12 4.00
C ARG A 149 -2.75 6.80 2.94
N VAL A 150 -3.47 6.02 2.13
CA VAL A 150 -4.38 6.54 1.12
C VAL A 150 -5.77 6.77 1.69
N ILE A 151 -6.30 8.00 1.54
CA ILE A 151 -7.65 8.39 1.95
C ILE A 151 -8.43 8.80 0.71
N ARG A 152 -9.59 8.18 0.49
CA ARG A 152 -10.51 8.53 -0.59
C ARG A 152 -11.67 9.38 -0.04
N THR A 153 -11.93 10.52 -0.68
CA THR A 153 -13.02 11.43 -0.31
C THR A 153 -13.95 11.65 -1.50
N THR A 154 -15.25 11.71 -1.25
CA THR A 154 -16.27 11.94 -2.28
C THR A 154 -16.30 13.38 -2.79
N SER A 155 -15.87 14.34 -1.96
CA SER A 155 -15.79 15.75 -2.35
C SER A 155 -14.33 16.22 -2.41
N GLY A 156 -14.08 17.24 -3.23
CA GLY A 156 -12.78 17.91 -3.34
C GLY A 156 -12.69 19.18 -2.47
N ASN A 157 -13.62 19.39 -1.54
CA ASN A 157 -13.57 20.51 -0.61
C ASN A 157 -12.41 20.31 0.37
N ASP A 158 -11.92 21.39 0.93
CA ASP A 158 -10.88 21.34 1.95
C ASP A 158 -11.37 20.49 3.13
N LEU A 159 -10.50 19.63 3.62
CA LEU A 159 -10.77 18.73 4.74
C LEU A 159 -9.85 19.12 5.90
N ASP A 160 -10.46 19.59 6.97
CA ASP A 160 -9.75 19.93 8.19
C ASP A 160 -9.40 18.66 8.97
N TRP A 161 -8.10 18.46 9.19
CA TRP A 161 -7.60 17.32 9.93
C TRP A 161 -7.07 17.80 11.29
N PRO A 162 -7.73 17.42 12.40
CA PRO A 162 -7.26 17.81 13.72
C PRO A 162 -5.95 17.07 14.05
N MET A 163 -4.98 17.79 14.59
CA MET A 163 -3.74 17.24 15.11
C MET A 163 -3.64 17.58 16.58
N VAL A 164 -3.21 16.61 17.38
CA VAL A 164 -2.98 16.76 18.80
C VAL A 164 -1.50 16.56 19.05
N ASN A 165 -0.85 17.52 19.66
CA ASN A 165 0.52 17.38 20.14
C ASN A 165 0.51 17.33 21.66
N ASP A 166 0.79 16.13 22.19
CA ASP A 166 0.87 15.84 23.62
C ASP A 166 2.22 15.18 23.99
N THR A 167 3.19 15.24 23.10
CA THR A 167 4.47 14.50 23.23
C THR A 167 5.35 15.03 24.36
N GLY A 168 5.14 16.25 24.80
CA GLY A 168 5.86 16.87 25.94
C GLY A 168 5.24 16.63 27.31
N ASN A 169 4.02 16.10 27.35
CA ASN A 169 3.29 15.89 28.58
C ASN A 169 3.56 14.50 29.15
N ILE A 170 3.85 14.43 30.43
CA ILE A 170 4.20 13.18 31.13
C ILE A 170 3.33 13.06 32.38
N GLY A 171 2.84 11.85 32.66
CA GLY A 171 2.14 11.55 33.90
C GLY A 171 3.08 11.60 35.11
N GLU A 172 2.52 11.84 36.29
CA GLU A 172 3.25 11.96 37.56
C GLU A 172 2.90 10.78 38.49
N ILE A 173 3.89 10.34 39.27
CA ILE A 173 3.67 9.37 40.34
C ILE A 173 3.18 10.10 41.56
N LEU A 174 2.01 9.71 42.06
CA LEU A 174 1.42 10.29 43.27
C LEU A 174 1.93 9.55 44.50
N GLY A 175 2.39 10.32 45.50
CA GLY A 175 2.77 9.77 46.81
C GLY A 175 1.55 9.46 47.67
N GLU A 176 1.68 8.46 48.53
CA GLU A 176 0.65 8.09 49.55
C GLU A 176 0.58 9.22 50.60
N ALA A 177 -0.56 9.87 50.76
CA ALA A 177 -0.82 10.90 51.76
C ALA A 177 -0.04 12.22 51.68
N GLY A 178 0.41 12.67 50.51
CA GLY A 178 1.02 14.01 50.30
C GLY A 178 0.04 15.02 49.71
N ALA A 179 0.33 16.33 49.90
CA ALA A 179 -0.35 17.39 49.16
C ALA A 179 0.09 17.30 47.69
N ASN A 180 -0.65 16.52 46.88
CA ASN A 180 -0.35 16.37 45.46
C ASN A 180 -0.71 17.68 44.73
N THR A 181 0.29 18.33 44.15
CA THR A 181 0.08 19.51 43.31
C THR A 181 -0.10 19.00 41.87
N TYR A 182 -1.35 18.94 41.43
CA TYR A 182 -1.66 18.55 40.05
C TYR A 182 -1.30 19.70 39.12
N ALA A 183 -0.14 19.62 38.45
CA ALA A 183 0.21 20.58 37.44
C ALA A 183 -0.61 20.33 36.18
N ALA A 184 -1.48 21.26 35.81
CA ALA A 184 -2.24 21.18 34.57
C ALA A 184 -1.29 21.31 33.38
N GLN A 185 -1.26 20.29 32.52
CA GLN A 185 -0.49 20.28 31.28
C GLN A 185 -1.45 20.55 30.11
N ALA A 186 -1.20 21.62 29.37
CA ALA A 186 -2.05 22.01 28.25
C ALA A 186 -1.74 21.16 27.02
N ILE A 187 -2.79 20.65 26.41
CA ILE A 187 -2.70 19.96 25.10
C ILE A 187 -2.69 21.01 24.00
N THR A 188 -1.70 20.93 23.08
CA THR A 188 -1.68 21.79 21.90
C THR A 188 -2.49 21.15 20.78
N LEU A 189 -3.61 21.79 20.44
CA LEU A 189 -4.44 21.39 19.31
C LEU A 189 -3.99 22.17 18.07
N GLY A 190 -3.65 21.44 17.01
CA GLY A 190 -3.35 21.98 15.70
C GLY A 190 -4.38 21.50 14.68
N GLN A 191 -4.42 22.16 13.53
CA GLN A 191 -5.26 21.79 12.41
C GLN A 191 -4.42 21.81 11.14
N LYS A 192 -4.53 20.74 10.35
CA LYS A 192 -3.93 20.64 9.01
C LYS A 192 -5.05 20.61 7.97
N VAL A 193 -5.02 21.55 7.04
CA VAL A 193 -6.01 21.60 5.96
C VAL A 193 -5.53 20.74 4.80
N LEU A 194 -6.25 19.65 4.53
CA LEU A 194 -5.97 18.76 3.41
C LEU A 194 -6.69 19.27 2.18
N LYS A 195 -5.99 19.99 1.31
CA LYS A 195 -6.51 20.49 0.02
C LYS A 195 -6.58 19.37 -1.01
N ALA A 196 -7.20 19.62 -2.17
CA ALA A 196 -7.25 18.70 -3.28
C ALA A 196 -6.90 19.43 -4.58
N TYR A 197 -5.70 19.18 -5.10
CA TYR A 197 -5.19 19.80 -6.32
C TYR A 197 -5.61 19.00 -7.55
N LYS A 198 -5.82 19.69 -8.68
CA LYS A 198 -6.27 19.10 -9.92
C LYS A 198 -5.07 18.72 -10.80
N PHE A 199 -5.01 17.45 -11.19
CA PHE A 199 -4.00 16.90 -12.10
C PHE A 199 -4.63 16.54 -13.43
N THR A 200 -3.86 16.61 -14.50
CA THR A 200 -4.25 16.22 -15.85
C THR A 200 -3.21 15.32 -16.48
N SER A 201 -3.65 14.35 -17.27
CA SER A 201 -2.78 13.48 -18.07
C SER A 201 -2.16 14.18 -19.27
N LYS A 202 -2.56 15.43 -19.57
CA LYS A 202 -2.46 16.05 -20.90
C LYS A 202 -3.21 15.22 -21.95
N VAL A 203 -3.26 15.69 -23.18
CA VAL A 203 -4.00 15.01 -24.24
C VAL A 203 -3.19 13.84 -24.80
N VAL A 204 -3.84 12.69 -24.93
CA VAL A 204 -3.40 11.54 -25.72
C VAL A 204 -4.16 11.60 -27.03
N THR A 205 -3.51 11.71 -28.16
CA THR A 205 -4.16 11.73 -29.49
C THR A 205 -4.04 10.36 -30.15
N VAL A 206 -5.14 9.88 -30.72
CA VAL A 206 -5.23 8.61 -31.45
C VAL A 206 -5.83 8.90 -32.81
N SER A 207 -5.30 8.32 -33.90
CA SER A 207 -5.84 8.50 -35.24
C SER A 207 -7.24 7.86 -35.34
N GLN A 208 -8.10 8.45 -36.16
CA GLN A 208 -9.44 7.93 -36.37
C GLN A 208 -9.41 6.57 -37.09
N GLU A 209 -8.44 6.34 -37.97
CA GLU A 209 -8.21 5.07 -38.63
C GLU A 209 -7.87 3.97 -37.60
N LEU A 210 -6.96 4.26 -36.63
CA LEU A 210 -6.63 3.33 -35.58
C LEU A 210 -7.84 2.97 -34.71
N LEU A 211 -8.74 3.92 -34.47
CA LEU A 211 -9.99 3.69 -33.71
C LEU A 211 -10.97 2.77 -34.46
N GLN A 212 -11.00 2.86 -35.80
CA GLN A 212 -11.93 2.11 -36.63
C GLN A 212 -11.42 0.72 -37.00
N ASP A 213 -10.14 0.60 -37.37
CA ASP A 213 -9.55 -0.59 -37.97
C ASP A 213 -8.69 -1.41 -37.01
N SER A 214 -8.51 -0.95 -35.77
CA SER A 214 -7.61 -1.62 -34.83
C SER A 214 -8.19 -2.93 -34.29
N TYR A 215 -7.41 -3.99 -34.41
CA TYR A 215 -7.60 -5.26 -33.71
C TYR A 215 -7.25 -5.17 -32.23
N LEU A 216 -6.57 -4.11 -31.80
CA LEU A 216 -6.14 -3.88 -30.41
C LEU A 216 -7.31 -3.35 -29.57
N PRO A 217 -7.39 -3.75 -28.29
CA PRO A 217 -8.33 -3.16 -27.33
C PRO A 217 -7.90 -1.72 -26.98
N ILE A 218 -8.42 -0.76 -27.74
CA ILE A 218 -8.07 0.67 -27.63
C ILE A 218 -8.38 1.22 -26.25
N ASP A 219 -9.45 0.72 -25.63
CA ASP A 219 -9.83 1.03 -24.26
C ASP A 219 -8.70 0.77 -23.27
N THR A 220 -8.09 -0.41 -23.34
CA THR A 220 -6.95 -0.79 -22.48
C THR A 220 -5.72 0.08 -22.77
N LEU A 221 -5.39 0.28 -24.07
CA LEU A 221 -4.25 1.09 -24.46
C LEU A 221 -4.37 2.55 -23.96
N VAL A 222 -5.54 3.16 -24.16
CA VAL A 222 -5.80 4.54 -23.69
C VAL A 222 -5.75 4.60 -22.17
N ALA A 223 -6.30 3.57 -21.46
CA ALA A 223 -6.23 3.49 -20.00
C ALA A 223 -4.79 3.48 -19.50
N GLU A 224 -3.96 2.61 -20.06
CA GLU A 224 -2.54 2.48 -19.68
C GLU A 224 -1.77 3.79 -19.89
N LEU A 225 -1.93 4.42 -21.06
CA LEU A 225 -1.26 5.70 -21.37
C LEU A 225 -1.70 6.84 -20.43
N LEU A 226 -2.99 6.91 -20.11
CA LEU A 226 -3.51 7.91 -19.18
C LEU A 226 -3.05 7.64 -17.75
N ALA A 227 -3.03 6.37 -17.32
CA ALA A 227 -2.53 5.94 -16.02
C ALA A 227 -1.05 6.28 -15.84
N GLU A 228 -0.23 5.94 -16.83
CA GLU A 228 1.20 6.25 -16.83
C GLU A 228 1.46 7.74 -16.66
N ARG A 229 0.78 8.58 -17.45
CA ARG A 229 0.96 10.03 -17.39
C ARG A 229 0.48 10.64 -16.07
N LEU A 230 -0.68 10.20 -15.55
CA LEU A 230 -1.16 10.63 -14.24
C LEU A 230 -0.27 10.11 -13.11
N GLY A 231 0.16 8.85 -13.18
CA GLY A 231 1.07 8.26 -12.19
C GLY A 231 2.38 9.03 -12.10
N ARG A 232 3.02 9.32 -13.23
CA ARG A 232 4.28 10.09 -13.27
C ARG A 232 4.14 11.48 -12.65
N VAL A 233 3.10 12.22 -12.98
CA VAL A 233 2.91 13.57 -12.42
C VAL A 233 2.61 13.52 -10.91
N LEU A 234 1.85 12.54 -10.45
CA LEU A 234 1.56 12.35 -9.03
C LEU A 234 2.82 11.93 -8.26
N ALA A 235 3.60 10.98 -8.79
CA ALA A 235 4.86 10.54 -8.20
C ALA A 235 5.81 11.72 -7.99
N TYR A 236 5.97 12.56 -9.01
CA TYR A 236 6.80 13.75 -8.94
C TYR A 236 6.35 14.70 -7.81
N TYR A 237 5.08 15.10 -7.80
CA TYR A 237 4.60 16.07 -6.80
C TYR A 237 4.52 15.49 -5.39
N PHE A 238 4.23 14.20 -5.21
CA PHE A 238 4.27 13.56 -3.90
C PHE A 238 5.70 13.40 -3.38
N THR A 239 6.71 13.44 -4.26
CA THR A 239 8.12 13.39 -3.88
C THR A 239 8.67 14.77 -3.57
N VAL A 240 8.54 15.74 -4.47
CA VAL A 240 9.24 17.05 -4.37
C VAL A 240 8.30 18.25 -4.27
N GLY A 241 7.00 18.04 -4.16
CA GLY A 241 6.01 19.12 -4.09
C GLY A 241 6.24 20.08 -2.92
N SER A 242 6.04 21.38 -3.16
CA SER A 242 6.35 22.44 -2.17
C SER A 242 5.28 22.64 -1.11
N GLY A 243 4.07 22.07 -1.27
CA GLY A 243 2.93 22.34 -0.38
C GLY A 243 2.24 23.70 -0.61
N SER A 244 2.81 24.58 -1.43
CA SER A 244 2.23 25.86 -1.79
C SER A 244 1.60 25.77 -3.18
N SER A 245 0.27 25.82 -3.28
CA SER A 245 -0.52 25.62 -4.50
C SER A 245 -0.29 24.28 -5.21
N GLN A 246 0.33 23.34 -4.54
CA GLN A 246 0.63 21.97 -4.98
C GLN A 246 0.74 21.03 -3.77
N PRO A 247 0.70 19.70 -3.94
CA PRO A 247 0.85 18.75 -2.84
C PRO A 247 2.14 18.95 -2.04
N GLU A 248 2.15 18.44 -0.81
CA GLU A 248 3.36 18.35 0.01
C GLU A 248 4.18 17.13 -0.41
N GLY A 249 5.45 17.35 -0.73
CA GLY A 249 6.39 16.29 -1.10
C GLY A 249 7.14 15.73 0.11
N CYS A 250 7.45 14.45 0.06
CA CYS A 250 8.22 13.78 1.12
C CYS A 250 9.72 14.09 1.09
N ALA A 251 10.24 14.62 -0.02
CA ALA A 251 11.62 15.05 -0.18
C ALA A 251 11.71 16.59 -0.32
N ASN A 252 10.95 17.32 0.49
CA ASN A 252 10.95 18.77 0.50
C ASN A 252 11.35 19.29 1.88
N SER A 253 12.38 20.13 1.94
CA SER A 253 12.93 20.71 3.17
C SER A 253 11.94 21.61 3.95
N SER A 254 10.94 22.14 3.28
CA SER A 254 9.90 22.95 3.93
C SER A 254 8.85 22.09 4.66
N ILE A 255 8.80 20.80 4.39
CA ILE A 255 7.74 19.89 4.87
C ILE A 255 8.30 18.80 5.76
N VAL A 256 9.42 18.21 5.36
CA VAL A 256 10.12 17.18 6.09
C VAL A 256 11.27 17.82 6.87
N TYR A 257 11.59 17.29 8.01
CA TYR A 257 12.61 17.84 8.88
C TYR A 257 14.01 17.28 8.56
N ASP A 258 15.01 18.14 8.76
CA ASP A 258 16.40 17.78 8.63
C ASP A 258 16.80 16.74 9.69
N SER A 259 17.64 15.79 9.31
CA SER A 259 18.29 14.87 10.25
C SER A 259 19.31 15.59 11.16
N GLY A 260 19.75 16.78 10.76
CA GLY A 260 20.84 17.53 11.39
C GLY A 260 22.25 17.07 10.94
N TYR A 261 22.30 16.20 9.92
CA TYR A 261 23.56 15.65 9.39
C TYR A 261 23.58 15.81 7.86
N ASN A 262 24.78 16.07 7.33
CA ASN A 262 25.00 16.29 5.91
C ASN A 262 25.91 15.20 5.37
N ALA A 263 25.52 14.58 4.26
CA ALA A 263 26.43 13.74 3.49
C ALA A 263 27.40 14.60 2.67
N LEU A 264 28.57 14.08 2.36
CA LEU A 264 29.51 14.73 1.46
C LEU A 264 28.93 14.79 0.03
N ILE A 265 29.27 15.83 -0.73
CA ILE A 265 28.87 15.93 -2.15
C ILE A 265 29.43 14.76 -2.97
N ALA A 266 30.61 14.27 -2.60
CA ALA A 266 31.29 13.14 -3.25
C ALA A 266 30.62 11.78 -2.98
N GLY A 267 29.74 11.67 -2.00
CA GLY A 267 29.05 10.42 -1.68
C GLY A 267 28.61 10.31 -0.23
N ILE A 268 27.74 9.35 0.02
CA ILE A 268 27.23 9.00 1.34
C ILE A 268 28.20 8.05 2.05
N THR A 269 28.33 8.19 3.35
CA THR A 269 29.09 7.28 4.21
C THR A 269 28.18 6.35 4.98
N TYR A 270 28.73 5.26 5.51
CA TYR A 270 27.98 4.33 6.38
C TYR A 270 27.47 5.03 7.66
N ASP A 271 28.29 5.92 8.22
CA ASP A 271 27.93 6.69 9.41
C ASP A 271 26.74 7.63 9.16
N ASP A 272 26.62 8.19 7.97
CA ASP A 272 25.50 9.07 7.61
C ASP A 272 24.17 8.32 7.64
N ILE A 273 24.17 7.04 7.23
CA ILE A 273 23.00 6.19 7.28
C ILE A 273 22.60 5.92 8.73
N ILE A 274 23.58 5.57 9.58
CA ILE A 274 23.32 5.33 11.01
C ILE A 274 22.79 6.60 11.68
N ARG A 275 23.40 7.75 11.41
CA ARG A 275 22.95 9.04 11.95
C ARG A 275 21.54 9.39 11.52
N LEU A 276 21.20 9.16 10.25
CA LEU A 276 19.83 9.37 9.74
C LEU A 276 18.83 8.47 10.46
N ILE A 277 19.12 7.18 10.63
CA ILE A 277 18.25 6.24 11.37
C ILE A 277 18.02 6.75 12.80
N HIS A 278 19.10 7.12 13.49
CA HIS A 278 19.01 7.54 14.89
C HIS A 278 18.45 8.95 15.09
N SER A 279 18.37 9.76 14.05
CA SER A 279 17.73 11.07 14.09
C SER A 279 16.20 10.96 14.20
N VAL A 280 15.60 9.85 13.75
CA VAL A 280 14.15 9.59 13.86
C VAL A 280 13.85 8.97 15.21
N ASP A 281 12.76 9.40 15.86
CA ASP A 281 12.32 8.87 17.15
C ASP A 281 12.13 7.35 17.11
N ALA A 282 12.46 6.67 18.22
CA ALA A 282 12.40 5.22 18.32
C ALA A 282 10.97 4.66 18.07
N SER A 283 9.93 5.43 18.40
CA SER A 283 8.52 5.06 18.19
C SER A 283 8.17 4.93 16.70
N TYR A 284 8.71 5.81 15.84
CA TYR A 284 8.50 5.78 14.40
C TYR A 284 9.49 4.87 13.67
N ARG A 285 10.66 4.63 14.27
CA ARG A 285 11.72 3.81 13.68
C ARG A 285 11.29 2.36 13.42
N LYS A 286 10.36 1.81 14.21
CA LYS A 286 9.84 0.44 14.04
C LYS A 286 9.29 0.17 12.64
N ASN A 287 8.61 1.16 12.06
CA ASN A 287 8.03 1.10 10.71
C ASN A 287 8.86 1.89 9.70
N GLY A 288 10.11 2.21 10.07
CA GLY A 288 11.00 3.01 9.23
C GLY A 288 11.24 2.37 7.87
N THR A 289 11.18 3.20 6.84
CA THR A 289 11.48 2.82 5.47
C THR A 289 12.38 3.89 4.86
N PHE A 290 13.39 3.47 4.11
CA PHE A 290 14.22 4.40 3.35
C PHE A 290 13.57 4.71 2.02
N MET A 291 13.78 5.93 1.52
CA MET A 291 13.47 6.30 0.15
C MET A 291 14.60 7.12 -0.45
N PHE A 292 15.05 6.73 -1.63
CA PHE A 292 16.13 7.35 -2.36
C PHE A 292 16.09 6.96 -3.84
N LYS A 293 16.94 7.61 -4.64
CA LYS A 293 17.09 7.32 -6.06
C LYS A 293 18.01 6.13 -6.28
N ASP A 294 17.86 5.43 -7.40
CA ASP A 294 18.73 4.29 -7.79
C ASP A 294 20.23 4.65 -7.83
N SER A 295 20.56 5.88 -8.22
CA SER A 295 21.96 6.36 -8.15
C SER A 295 22.55 6.33 -6.73
N VAL A 296 21.73 6.58 -5.71
CA VAL A 296 22.13 6.50 -4.30
C VAL A 296 22.30 5.03 -3.89
N LEU A 297 21.39 4.14 -4.33
CA LEU A 297 21.52 2.70 -4.12
C LEU A 297 22.84 2.17 -4.68
N LYS A 298 23.17 2.59 -5.92
CA LYS A 298 24.48 2.24 -6.52
C LYS A 298 25.64 2.67 -5.63
N SER A 299 25.62 3.90 -5.12
CA SER A 299 26.68 4.40 -4.23
C SER A 299 26.77 3.60 -2.94
N LEU A 300 25.62 3.23 -2.34
CA LEU A 300 25.58 2.40 -1.14
C LEU A 300 26.16 1.01 -1.37
N ARG A 301 25.87 0.39 -2.50
CA ARG A 301 26.43 -0.92 -2.87
C ARG A 301 27.93 -0.89 -3.18
N LEU A 302 28.45 0.27 -3.54
CA LEU A 302 29.87 0.47 -3.82
C LEU A 302 30.67 0.86 -2.56
N LEU A 303 30.02 1.09 -1.41
CA LEU A 303 30.70 1.36 -0.15
C LEU A 303 31.56 0.16 0.27
N LYS A 304 32.83 0.43 0.51
CA LYS A 304 33.81 -0.56 0.95
C LYS A 304 34.38 -0.18 2.31
N GLY A 305 34.82 -1.18 3.06
CA GLY A 305 35.58 -0.98 4.28
C GLY A 305 36.95 -0.35 3.97
N THR A 306 37.36 0.62 4.77
CA THR A 306 38.59 1.41 4.54
C THR A 306 39.82 0.53 4.51
N ASP A 307 39.85 -0.55 5.29
CA ASP A 307 41.06 -1.40 5.46
C ASP A 307 40.92 -2.75 4.72
N THR A 308 39.72 -3.16 4.32
CA THR A 308 39.51 -4.53 3.83
C THR A 308 39.08 -4.61 2.37
N ASP A 309 38.76 -3.47 1.74
CA ASP A 309 38.23 -3.40 0.37
C ASP A 309 36.93 -4.24 0.15
N LEU A 310 36.39 -4.79 1.25
CA LEU A 310 35.17 -5.59 1.22
C LEU A 310 33.93 -4.68 1.19
N PRO A 311 32.88 -5.04 0.42
CA PRO A 311 31.61 -4.30 0.44
C PRO A 311 31.03 -4.27 1.85
N LEU A 312 30.71 -3.08 2.35
CA LEU A 312 30.07 -2.91 3.67
C LEU A 312 28.62 -3.43 3.68
N TRP A 313 27.97 -3.37 2.54
CA TRP A 313 26.61 -3.89 2.38
C TRP A 313 26.60 -5.05 1.37
N GLN A 314 26.32 -6.23 1.88
CA GLN A 314 26.10 -7.42 1.06
C GLN A 314 24.59 -7.67 0.99
N PRO A 315 23.97 -7.56 -0.21
CA PRO A 315 22.58 -7.96 -0.38
C PRO A 315 22.45 -9.45 -0.02
N SER A 316 21.29 -9.84 0.53
CA SER A 316 21.04 -11.23 0.88
C SER A 316 21.18 -12.12 -0.35
N LEU A 317 22.14 -13.03 -0.36
CA LEU A 317 22.30 -14.06 -1.38
C LEU A 317 21.27 -15.19 -1.23
N GLN A 318 20.48 -15.18 -0.16
CA GLN A 318 19.42 -16.16 0.06
C GLN A 318 18.19 -15.79 -0.75
N LEU A 319 17.78 -16.69 -1.62
CA LEU A 319 16.53 -16.57 -2.38
C LEU A 319 15.33 -16.41 -1.43
N GLY A 320 14.55 -15.34 -1.62
CA GLY A 320 13.30 -15.10 -0.90
C GLY A 320 13.38 -14.11 0.26
N ILE A 321 14.56 -13.59 0.63
CA ILE A 321 14.67 -12.51 1.61
C ILE A 321 14.75 -11.19 0.84
N PRO A 322 13.80 -10.26 1.02
CA PRO A 322 13.87 -8.95 0.37
C PRO A 322 15.11 -8.18 0.85
N ASP A 323 15.77 -7.51 -0.07
CA ASP A 323 16.89 -6.64 0.24
C ASP A 323 16.49 -5.59 1.28
N ASN A 324 17.31 -5.41 2.31
CA ASN A 324 17.11 -4.39 3.33
C ASN A 324 18.44 -3.69 3.66
N ILE A 325 18.34 -2.49 4.21
CA ILE A 325 19.49 -1.70 4.67
C ILE A 325 19.39 -1.64 6.19
N LEU A 326 20.35 -2.24 6.89
CA LEU A 326 20.37 -2.28 8.37
C LEU A 326 19.06 -2.80 8.99
N GLY A 327 18.38 -3.74 8.32
CA GLY A 327 17.11 -4.31 8.78
C GLY A 327 15.85 -3.53 8.37
N TYR A 328 16.00 -2.39 7.69
CA TYR A 328 14.88 -1.57 7.21
C TYR A 328 14.64 -1.73 5.72
N LYS A 329 13.37 -1.70 5.32
CA LYS A 329 12.96 -1.71 3.92
C LYS A 329 13.38 -0.44 3.21
N TYR A 330 13.50 -0.48 1.90
CA TYR A 330 13.76 0.71 1.10
C TYR A 330 12.87 0.78 -0.14
N ILE A 331 12.68 1.99 -0.63
CA ILE A 331 11.91 2.31 -1.82
C ILE A 331 12.84 3.04 -2.78
N ILE A 332 12.91 2.55 -4.03
CA ILE A 332 13.57 3.27 -5.10
C ILE A 332 12.56 4.22 -5.72
N ASN A 333 12.85 5.52 -5.69
CA ASN A 333 12.02 6.54 -6.29
C ASN A 333 12.83 7.37 -7.28
N SER A 334 12.47 7.28 -8.55
CA SER A 334 13.18 7.97 -9.65
C SER A 334 13.07 9.49 -9.58
N ASP A 335 12.02 10.01 -8.92
CA ASP A 335 11.78 11.46 -8.79
C ASP A 335 12.54 12.10 -7.63
N MET A 336 13.25 11.30 -6.82
CA MET A 336 14.15 11.83 -5.79
C MET A 336 15.30 12.60 -6.43
N PRO A 337 15.74 13.73 -5.81
CA PRO A 337 16.89 14.47 -6.26
C PRO A 337 18.17 13.60 -6.32
N THR A 338 19.06 13.95 -7.24
CA THR A 338 20.40 13.34 -7.32
C THR A 338 21.39 14.05 -6.41
N TYR A 339 22.58 13.46 -6.24
CA TYR A 339 23.69 14.13 -5.55
C TYR A 339 23.90 15.54 -6.09
N GLY A 340 24.06 16.49 -5.21
CA GLY A 340 24.28 17.90 -5.50
C GLY A 340 24.18 18.73 -4.23
N ALA A 341 24.89 19.85 -4.17
CA ALA A 341 24.92 20.74 -3.00
C ALA A 341 23.49 21.12 -2.53
N GLY A 342 23.19 20.86 -1.28
CA GLY A 342 21.89 21.13 -0.67
C GLY A 342 20.73 20.21 -1.07
N ASN A 343 20.94 19.25 -1.98
CA ASN A 343 19.91 18.33 -2.41
C ASN A 343 19.59 17.26 -1.35
N ILE A 344 18.32 16.96 -1.18
CA ILE A 344 17.84 15.85 -0.35
C ILE A 344 18.07 14.55 -1.12
N ILE A 345 19.00 13.73 -0.66
CA ILE A 345 19.40 12.50 -1.34
C ILE A 345 18.72 11.25 -0.77
N MET A 346 18.35 11.30 0.50
CA MET A 346 17.72 10.18 1.20
C MET A 346 16.72 10.67 2.23
N VAL A 347 15.63 9.95 2.35
CA VAL A 347 14.58 10.18 3.35
C VAL A 347 14.38 8.88 4.12
N PHE A 348 14.22 8.97 5.44
CA PHE A 348 13.96 7.83 6.31
C PHE A 348 12.87 8.17 7.32
N GLY A 349 11.97 7.23 7.57
CA GLY A 349 10.95 7.35 8.58
C GLY A 349 9.71 6.51 8.33
N ASP A 350 8.65 6.80 9.07
CA ASP A 350 7.36 6.11 8.98
C ASP A 350 6.45 6.79 7.95
N PHE A 351 6.41 6.24 6.75
CA PHE A 351 5.56 6.74 5.67
C PHE A 351 4.06 6.52 5.90
N SER A 352 3.64 5.74 6.90
CA SER A 352 2.22 5.64 7.27
C SER A 352 1.63 6.96 7.77
N LYS A 353 2.49 7.89 8.21
CA LYS A 353 2.13 9.26 8.60
C LYS A 353 2.05 10.24 7.43
N PHE A 354 2.51 9.82 6.25
CA PHE A 354 2.32 10.56 5.01
C PHE A 354 0.99 10.15 4.39
N ILE A 355 0.07 11.10 4.29
CA ILE A 355 -1.28 10.87 3.78
C ILE A 355 -1.36 11.29 2.33
N ILE A 356 -1.87 10.40 1.49
CA ILE A 356 -2.28 10.69 0.12
C ILE A 356 -3.81 10.76 0.10
N ARG A 357 -4.34 11.93 -0.22
CA ARG A 357 -5.78 12.14 -0.38
C ARG A 357 -6.15 12.11 -1.85
N ILE A 358 -7.07 11.24 -2.21
CA ILE A 358 -7.69 11.19 -3.54
C ILE A 358 -9.11 11.72 -3.40
N ALA A 359 -9.43 12.79 -4.12
CA ALA A 359 -10.74 13.40 -4.09
C ALA A 359 -11.46 13.15 -5.40
N ARG A 360 -12.63 12.54 -5.32
CA ARG A 360 -13.47 12.16 -6.47
C ARG A 360 -12.85 11.09 -7.40
N TYR A 361 -13.69 10.67 -8.32
CA TYR A 361 -13.33 9.73 -9.37
C TYR A 361 -12.50 10.41 -10.47
N ILE A 362 -11.74 9.62 -11.20
CA ILE A 362 -11.04 10.07 -12.39
C ILE A 362 -12.08 10.40 -13.46
N THR A 363 -11.93 11.54 -14.09
CA THR A 363 -12.80 11.99 -15.16
C THR A 363 -12.06 11.85 -16.49
N LEU A 364 -12.68 11.17 -17.46
CA LEU A 364 -12.17 11.04 -18.82
C LEU A 364 -13.00 11.93 -19.75
N LEU A 365 -12.30 12.69 -20.60
CA LEU A 365 -12.93 13.54 -21.60
C LEU A 365 -12.37 13.18 -22.98
N ARG A 366 -13.25 12.96 -23.95
CA ARG A 366 -12.93 12.76 -25.36
C ARG A 366 -13.08 14.09 -26.11
N LEU A 367 -12.06 14.49 -26.83
CA LEU A 367 -11.97 15.74 -27.59
C LEU A 367 -12.06 15.45 -29.08
N ASN A 368 -13.25 15.61 -29.64
CA ASN A 368 -13.49 15.33 -31.06
C ASN A 368 -13.18 16.54 -31.94
N GLU A 369 -13.66 17.72 -31.54
CA GLU A 369 -13.62 18.92 -32.37
C GLU A 369 -12.22 19.54 -32.46
N LEU A 370 -11.50 19.52 -31.34
CA LEU A 370 -10.17 20.17 -31.25
C LEU A 370 -9.14 19.61 -32.23
N TYR A 371 -9.27 18.34 -32.57
CA TYR A 371 -8.31 17.60 -33.41
C TYR A 371 -8.93 17.10 -34.73
N ALA A 372 -10.16 17.51 -35.04
CA ALA A 372 -10.89 17.07 -36.23
C ALA A 372 -10.13 17.35 -37.54
N ALA A 373 -9.45 18.49 -37.65
CA ALA A 373 -8.66 18.86 -38.82
C ALA A 373 -7.51 17.89 -39.09
N ASN A 374 -7.01 17.19 -38.08
CA ASN A 374 -5.90 16.23 -38.21
C ASN A 374 -6.37 14.77 -38.28
N LEU A 375 -7.69 14.52 -38.41
CA LEU A 375 -8.30 13.18 -38.35
C LEU A 375 -7.85 12.36 -37.12
N THR A 376 -7.71 13.04 -35.98
CA THR A 376 -7.33 12.43 -34.69
C THR A 376 -8.36 12.74 -33.62
N VAL A 377 -8.44 11.87 -32.65
CA VAL A 377 -9.29 12.05 -31.45
C VAL A 377 -8.39 12.20 -30.24
N GLY A 378 -8.64 13.21 -29.41
CA GLY A 378 -7.92 13.44 -28.17
C GLY A 378 -8.62 12.82 -26.99
N PHE A 379 -7.87 12.21 -26.09
CA PHE A 379 -8.32 11.75 -24.78
C PHE A 379 -7.54 12.46 -23.69
N ILE A 380 -8.25 12.96 -22.68
CA ILE A 380 -7.64 13.62 -21.53
C ILE A 380 -8.32 13.16 -20.26
N SER A 381 -7.53 12.88 -19.24
CA SER A 381 -8.09 12.54 -17.92
C SER A 381 -7.71 13.57 -16.87
N PHE A 382 -8.59 13.73 -15.89
CA PHE A 382 -8.41 14.60 -14.74
C PHE A 382 -8.61 13.83 -13.46
N MET A 383 -7.75 14.13 -12.50
CA MET A 383 -7.82 13.58 -11.15
C MET A 383 -7.58 14.68 -10.13
N ARG A 384 -8.19 14.57 -8.96
CA ARG A 384 -7.92 15.47 -7.84
C ARG A 384 -7.25 14.69 -6.73
N ALA A 385 -6.03 15.07 -6.40
CA ALA A 385 -5.25 14.42 -5.36
C ALA A 385 -4.42 15.43 -4.58
N SER A 386 -3.94 15.00 -3.42
CA SER A 386 -3.06 15.78 -2.57
C SER A 386 -2.25 14.84 -1.69
N SER A 387 -1.14 15.31 -1.19
CA SER A 387 -0.36 14.61 -0.18
C SER A 387 0.01 15.56 0.95
N HIS A 388 0.05 15.02 2.18
CA HIS A 388 0.32 15.78 3.38
C HIS A 388 1.07 14.93 4.39
N LEU A 389 2.07 15.54 5.04
CA LEU A 389 2.75 14.93 6.18
C LEU A 389 2.02 15.30 7.47
N LEU A 390 1.58 14.31 8.22
CA LEU A 390 1.04 14.50 9.56
C LEU A 390 2.16 14.45 10.58
N ASN A 391 2.37 15.57 11.25
CA ASN A 391 3.32 15.70 12.33
C ASN A 391 2.58 16.01 13.63
N ALA A 392 2.60 15.09 14.58
CA ALA A 392 1.96 15.22 15.90
C ALA A 392 2.98 15.59 16.99
N GLY A 393 3.92 16.49 16.67
CA GLY A 393 4.93 17.00 17.61
C GLY A 393 6.30 16.37 17.51
N THR A 394 6.42 15.10 17.13
CA THR A 394 7.69 14.45 16.77
C THR A 394 7.70 14.16 15.28
N ASN A 395 8.82 14.42 14.63
CA ASN A 395 8.93 14.32 13.18
C ASN A 395 9.04 12.86 12.74
N PRO A 396 7.99 12.29 12.10
CA PRO A 396 7.96 10.88 11.75
C PRO A 396 8.87 10.53 10.58
N ILE A 397 9.24 11.51 9.76
CA ILE A 397 10.11 11.38 8.58
C ILE A 397 11.18 12.45 8.66
N LYS A 398 12.43 12.06 8.38
CA LYS A 398 13.56 12.98 8.28
C LYS A 398 14.36 12.73 7.02
N TYR A 399 15.08 13.75 6.58
CA TYR A 399 15.91 13.68 5.38
C TYR A 399 17.40 13.85 5.68
N LEU A 400 18.20 13.31 4.78
CA LEU A 400 19.63 13.55 4.65
C LEU A 400 19.88 14.34 3.38
N HIS A 401 20.60 15.44 3.48
CA HIS A 401 20.97 16.24 2.32
C HIS A 401 22.49 16.26 2.10
N CYS A 402 22.91 16.59 0.89
CA CYS A 402 24.33 16.86 0.62
C CYS A 402 24.72 18.21 1.22
N GLY A 403 25.91 18.27 1.81
CA GLY A 403 26.49 19.54 2.24
C GLY A 403 26.66 20.51 1.07
N THR A 404 26.79 21.78 1.38
CA THR A 404 26.99 22.85 0.39
C THR A 404 28.45 23.12 0.06
N THR A 405 29.36 22.51 0.83
CA THR A 405 30.83 22.60 0.66
C THR A 405 31.45 21.24 0.67
#